data_dbfda654ca43de7dc5e36d53ac3869a9
#
_entry.id   dbfda654ca43de7dc5e36d53ac3869a9
#
_cell.length_a   1.000
_cell.length_b   1.000
_cell.length_c   1.000
_cell.angle_alpha   90.00
_cell.angle_beta   90.00
_cell.angle_gamma   90.00
#
_symmetry.space_group_name_H-M   'P 1'
#
loop_
_entity.id
_entity.type
_entity.pdbx_description
1 polymer ?
#
loop_
_entity_poly.entity_id
_entity_poly.type
_entity_poly.pdbx_seq_one_letter_code
_entity_poly.pdbx_strand_id
1 'polypeptide(L)'
;MRRIIVIPAVFIGCLIVIWIGTMAAAKMPSQEIMAPTLTALAKGTEPEQPEQGLFIEEAADRESISCSLSSRFPDEIHHWCGLIESASQDTGLPPALIASVILQESGGDPAVISHSGAVGLMQVMPRDGQAAEFMCVNGPCFGSRPTIEELQDPAFNVAYGSQMLADLSIKHGSYREALFKYGPMDMGYRYADIVLNIWSSYN
;
A
#
# COMPACT_ATOMS: atom_id res chain seq x y z
N MET A 1 8.00 -58.57 -22.99
CA MET A 1 9.33 -57.99 -23.29
C MET A 1 9.20 -56.49 -23.43
N ARG A 2 9.52 -55.74 -22.41
CA ARG A 2 9.42 -54.27 -22.37
C ARG A 2 10.80 -53.70 -22.66
N ARG A 3 10.97 -53.02 -23.79
CA ARG A 3 12.23 -52.34 -24.14
C ARG A 3 12.34 -51.01 -23.40
N ILE A 4 13.37 -50.91 -22.56
CA ILE A 4 13.75 -49.67 -21.88
C ILE A 4 14.60 -48.86 -22.86
N ILE A 5 14.12 -47.67 -23.23
CA ILE A 5 14.90 -46.72 -24.02
C ILE A 5 15.64 -45.81 -23.05
N VAL A 6 16.96 -45.94 -23.04
CA VAL A 6 17.84 -45.03 -22.29
C VAL A 6 18.21 -43.86 -23.17
N ILE A 7 17.81 -42.62 -22.75
CA ILE A 7 18.18 -41.39 -23.42
C ILE A 7 19.46 -40.85 -22.78
N PRO A 8 20.54 -40.58 -23.54
CA PRO A 8 21.76 -40.03 -22.97
C PRO A 8 21.60 -38.55 -22.66
N ALA A 9 21.98 -38.12 -21.45
CA ALA A 9 22.02 -36.75 -21.02
C ALA A 9 23.16 -36.00 -21.75
N VAL A 10 22.79 -35.01 -22.54
CA VAL A 10 23.71 -34.04 -23.15
C VAL A 10 24.03 -32.97 -22.14
N PHE A 11 25.27 -32.94 -21.64
CA PHE A 11 25.80 -31.85 -20.82
C PHE A 11 26.08 -30.64 -21.74
N ILE A 12 25.24 -29.59 -21.64
CA ILE A 12 25.56 -28.29 -22.20
C ILE A 12 26.30 -27.49 -21.14
N GLY A 13 27.61 -27.33 -21.35
CA GLY A 13 28.48 -26.50 -20.52
C GLY A 13 28.08 -25.01 -20.64
N CYS A 14 27.72 -24.41 -19.53
CA CYS A 14 27.47 -22.99 -19.42
C CYS A 14 28.80 -22.26 -19.16
N LEU A 15 29.32 -21.53 -20.16
CA LEU A 15 30.47 -20.65 -20.01
C LEU A 15 30.05 -19.42 -19.17
N ILE A 16 30.55 -19.35 -17.94
CA ILE A 16 30.43 -18.16 -17.09
C ILE A 16 31.46 -17.14 -17.54
N VAL A 17 31.01 -16.07 -18.19
CA VAL A 17 31.83 -14.89 -18.45
C VAL A 17 31.83 -14.04 -17.18
N ILE A 18 32.95 -14.07 -16.46
CA ILE A 18 33.19 -13.18 -15.30
C ILE A 18 33.57 -11.80 -15.83
N TRP A 19 32.63 -10.85 -15.74
CA TRP A 19 32.88 -9.44 -16.00
C TRP A 19 33.40 -8.76 -14.73
N ILE A 20 34.73 -8.54 -14.65
CA ILE A 20 35.37 -7.78 -13.56
C ILE A 20 35.25 -6.30 -13.91
N GLY A 21 34.19 -5.66 -13.36
CA GLY A 21 34.04 -4.21 -13.42
C GLY A 21 34.87 -3.54 -12.33
N THR A 22 35.94 -2.82 -12.72
CA THR A 22 36.71 -1.97 -11.82
C THR A 22 35.90 -0.75 -11.40
N MET A 23 35.54 -0.67 -10.11
CA MET A 23 34.92 0.51 -9.50
C MET A 23 36.01 1.59 -9.29
N ALA A 24 36.01 2.64 -10.12
CA ALA A 24 36.73 3.85 -9.83
C ALA A 24 35.99 4.66 -8.77
N ALA A 25 36.60 4.80 -7.59
CA ALA A 25 36.11 5.65 -6.51
C ALA A 25 36.28 7.13 -6.89
N ALA A 26 35.19 7.81 -7.23
CA ALA A 26 35.17 9.25 -7.38
C ALA A 26 35.10 9.90 -5.98
N LYS A 27 36.21 10.57 -5.61
CA LYS A 27 36.35 11.36 -4.40
C LYS A 27 35.57 12.67 -4.57
N MET A 28 34.48 12.89 -3.86
CA MET A 28 33.78 14.17 -3.81
C MET A 28 34.53 15.18 -2.95
N PRO A 29 34.66 16.45 -3.39
CA PRO A 29 35.26 17.49 -2.58
C PRO A 29 34.28 17.96 -1.49
N SER A 30 34.80 18.09 -0.27
CA SER A 30 34.08 18.66 0.88
C SER A 30 33.87 20.15 0.64
N GLN A 31 32.60 20.59 0.59
CA GLN A 31 32.27 22.02 0.66
C GLN A 31 32.28 22.47 2.11
N GLU A 32 33.23 23.34 2.43
CA GLU A 32 33.26 24.12 3.68
C GLU A 32 32.09 25.10 3.69
N ILE A 33 31.18 24.91 4.66
CA ILE A 33 30.10 25.86 4.93
C ILE A 33 30.67 26.97 5.82
N MET A 34 30.93 28.15 5.24
CA MET A 34 31.23 29.35 5.98
C MET A 34 30.00 29.83 6.75
N ALA A 35 30.10 29.84 8.07
CA ALA A 35 29.11 30.45 8.96
C ALA A 35 29.22 32.01 8.86
N PRO A 36 28.07 32.72 8.73
CA PRO A 36 28.10 34.16 8.86
C PRO A 36 28.15 34.60 10.34
N THR A 37 29.14 35.45 10.63
CA THR A 37 29.37 36.11 11.90
C THR A 37 28.20 37.03 12.26
N LEU A 38 27.59 36.79 13.43
CA LEU A 38 26.61 37.67 14.05
C LEU A 38 27.32 38.91 14.64
N THR A 39 27.12 40.08 14.03
CA THR A 39 27.45 41.36 14.62
C THR A 39 26.21 41.87 15.34
N ALA A 40 26.28 41.92 16.67
CA ALA A 40 25.29 42.55 17.53
C ALA A 40 25.31 44.06 17.38
N LEU A 41 24.17 44.69 17.07
CA LEU A 41 23.95 46.11 17.41
C LEU A 41 22.59 46.25 18.06
N ALA A 42 22.62 46.53 19.35
CA ALA A 42 21.47 46.88 20.15
C ALA A 42 21.07 48.34 19.89
N LYS A 43 19.78 48.59 19.62
CA LYS A 43 19.12 49.85 20.08
C LYS A 43 17.62 49.73 19.86
N GLY A 44 16.85 49.55 20.88
CA GLY A 44 15.95 50.48 21.49
C GLY A 44 14.59 50.66 20.79
N THR A 45 13.55 50.39 21.57
CA THR A 45 12.26 51.14 21.64
C THR A 45 11.06 50.62 20.81
N GLU A 46 10.09 50.32 21.58
CA GLU A 46 8.63 50.56 21.55
C GLU A 46 7.74 49.39 21.12
N PRO A 47 6.67 49.10 21.92
CA PRO A 47 5.78 47.97 21.69
C PRO A 47 4.71 48.35 20.65
N GLU A 48 4.78 47.80 19.48
CA GLU A 48 3.72 47.89 18.50
C GLU A 48 2.70 46.77 18.72
N GLN A 49 1.44 47.14 18.68
CA GLN A 49 0.26 46.31 18.90
C GLN A 49 0.20 45.09 17.98
N PRO A 50 -0.48 44.00 18.43
CA PRO A 50 -0.67 42.84 17.58
C PRO A 50 -1.59 43.19 16.41
N GLU A 51 -1.02 43.31 15.22
CA GLU A 51 -1.79 43.23 14.00
C GLU A 51 -2.47 41.85 13.99
N GLN A 52 -3.81 41.91 13.92
CA GLN A 52 -4.65 40.78 13.66
C GLN A 52 -4.23 40.19 12.32
N GLY A 53 -3.34 39.20 12.40
CA GLY A 53 -3.01 38.35 11.25
C GLY A 53 -4.30 37.77 10.73
N LEU A 54 -4.67 38.25 9.54
CA LEU A 54 -5.70 37.65 8.68
C LEU A 54 -5.29 36.18 8.50
N PHE A 55 -5.86 35.29 9.32
CA PHE A 55 -5.88 33.87 9.02
C PHE A 55 -6.66 33.76 7.71
N ILE A 56 -5.92 33.73 6.60
CA ILE A 56 -6.46 33.24 5.35
C ILE A 56 -6.73 31.77 5.67
N GLU A 57 -7.97 31.50 6.02
CA GLU A 57 -8.56 30.19 6.00
C GLU A 57 -8.54 29.74 4.54
N GLU A 58 -7.41 29.18 4.14
CA GLU A 58 -7.30 28.43 2.91
C GLU A 58 -8.10 27.15 3.15
N ALA A 59 -9.42 27.31 3.27
CA ALA A 59 -10.38 26.27 3.00
C ALA A 59 -10.20 25.95 1.52
N ALA A 60 -9.17 25.13 1.24
CA ALA A 60 -9.05 24.47 -0.03
C ALA A 60 -10.42 23.86 -0.31
N ASP A 61 -11.01 24.35 -1.38
CA ASP A 61 -12.20 23.82 -2.03
C ASP A 61 -11.94 22.34 -2.32
N ARG A 62 -12.07 21.50 -1.31
CA ARG A 62 -12.19 20.06 -1.47
C ARG A 62 -13.59 19.92 -2.04
N GLU A 63 -13.63 19.95 -3.35
CA GLU A 63 -14.75 19.46 -4.12
C GLU A 63 -15.29 18.24 -3.37
N SER A 64 -16.49 18.35 -2.80
CA SER A 64 -17.06 17.28 -1.98
C SER A 64 -17.19 16.06 -2.87
N ILE A 65 -16.26 15.13 -2.73
CA ILE A 65 -16.29 13.87 -3.48
C ILE A 65 -17.63 13.23 -3.15
N SER A 66 -18.55 13.24 -4.12
CA SER A 66 -19.87 12.64 -3.93
C SER A 66 -19.72 11.14 -3.80
N CYS A 67 -20.29 10.56 -2.76
CA CYS A 67 -20.27 9.13 -2.55
C CYS A 67 -21.12 8.40 -3.59
N SER A 68 -20.51 7.56 -4.40
CA SER A 68 -21.18 6.75 -5.43
C SER A 68 -21.65 5.38 -4.93
N LEU A 69 -21.30 5.03 -3.66
CA LEU A 69 -21.68 3.74 -3.10
C LEU A 69 -23.20 3.62 -2.95
N SER A 70 -23.71 2.42 -3.25
CA SER A 70 -25.11 2.07 -3.00
C SER A 70 -25.47 2.25 -1.52
N SER A 71 -26.63 2.86 -1.24
CA SER A 71 -27.15 3.03 0.13
C SER A 71 -27.40 1.72 0.90
N ARG A 72 -27.24 0.59 0.23
CA ARG A 72 -27.32 -0.74 0.87
C ARG A 72 -26.07 -1.12 1.65
N PHE A 73 -24.90 -0.50 1.35
CA PHE A 73 -23.72 -0.73 2.18
C PHE A 73 -23.97 -0.25 3.61
N PRO A 74 -23.41 -0.92 4.64
CA PRO A 74 -23.50 -0.48 6.03
C PRO A 74 -22.90 0.92 6.23
N ASP A 75 -23.38 1.64 7.26
CA ASP A 75 -22.90 2.99 7.61
C ASP A 75 -21.41 2.99 7.93
N GLU A 76 -20.89 1.92 8.50
CA GLU A 76 -19.46 1.71 8.78
C GLU A 76 -18.61 1.77 7.51
N ILE A 77 -19.16 1.35 6.37
CA ILE A 77 -18.48 1.42 5.07
C ILE A 77 -18.69 2.81 4.45
N HIS A 78 -19.88 3.38 4.55
CA HIS A 78 -20.16 4.74 4.06
C HIS A 78 -19.27 5.80 4.71
N HIS A 79 -18.87 5.60 5.97
CA HIS A 79 -17.92 6.46 6.67
C HIS A 79 -16.61 6.65 5.88
N TRP A 80 -16.20 5.65 5.14
CA TRP A 80 -14.95 5.65 4.37
C TRP A 80 -15.13 6.06 2.89
N CYS A 81 -16.32 6.52 2.51
CA CYS A 81 -16.64 6.76 1.11
C CYS A 81 -15.65 7.68 0.42
N GLY A 82 -15.22 8.78 1.05
CA GLY A 82 -14.24 9.70 0.47
C GLY A 82 -12.90 9.03 0.14
N LEU A 83 -12.41 8.13 1.02
CA LEU A 83 -11.19 7.37 0.80
C LEU A 83 -11.36 6.33 -0.31
N ILE A 84 -12.52 5.67 -0.35
CA ILE A 84 -12.86 4.68 -1.37
C ILE A 84 -12.94 5.32 -2.75
N GLU A 85 -13.58 6.49 -2.86
CA GLU A 85 -13.67 7.23 -4.12
C GLU A 85 -12.30 7.72 -4.61
N SER A 86 -11.47 8.25 -3.70
CA SER A 86 -10.10 8.64 -4.04
C SER A 86 -9.29 7.46 -4.54
N ALA A 87 -9.30 6.35 -3.81
CA ALA A 87 -8.59 5.14 -4.21
C ALA A 87 -9.11 4.56 -5.54
N SER A 88 -10.43 4.67 -5.80
CA SER A 88 -11.03 4.28 -7.08
C SER A 88 -10.52 5.14 -8.24
N GLN A 89 -10.43 6.45 -8.05
CA GLN A 89 -9.88 7.38 -9.05
C GLN A 89 -8.42 7.07 -9.37
N ASP A 90 -7.61 6.81 -8.33
CA ASP A 90 -6.17 6.55 -8.48
C ASP A 90 -5.87 5.20 -9.14
N THR A 91 -6.69 4.18 -8.85
CA THR A 91 -6.42 2.78 -9.25
C THR A 91 -7.25 2.29 -10.42
N GLY A 92 -8.36 2.95 -10.73
CA GLY A 92 -9.36 2.50 -11.71
C GLY A 92 -10.21 1.31 -11.24
N LEU A 93 -10.09 0.90 -9.97
CA LEU A 93 -10.98 -0.13 -9.41
C LEU A 93 -12.38 0.44 -9.16
N PRO A 94 -13.46 -0.34 -9.38
CA PRO A 94 -14.81 0.09 -9.00
C PRO A 94 -14.91 0.42 -7.51
N PRO A 95 -15.50 1.57 -7.09
CA PRO A 95 -15.66 1.92 -5.68
C PRO A 95 -16.35 0.82 -4.86
N ALA A 96 -17.40 0.23 -5.41
CA ALA A 96 -18.13 -0.86 -4.77
C ALA A 96 -17.29 -2.15 -4.58
N LEU A 97 -16.26 -2.39 -5.42
CA LEU A 97 -15.32 -3.50 -5.21
C LEU A 97 -14.40 -3.23 -4.03
N ILE A 98 -13.84 -2.01 -3.94
CA ILE A 98 -12.99 -1.59 -2.80
C ILE A 98 -13.81 -1.67 -1.50
N ALA A 99 -15.03 -1.13 -1.50
CA ALA A 99 -15.97 -1.21 -0.37
C ALA A 99 -16.25 -2.66 0.05
N SER A 100 -16.40 -3.58 -0.91
CA SER A 100 -16.64 -5.00 -0.64
C SER A 100 -15.45 -5.70 -0.01
N VAL A 101 -14.22 -5.32 -0.39
CA VAL A 101 -13.00 -5.79 0.27
C VAL A 101 -12.96 -5.28 1.71
N ILE A 102 -13.14 -3.97 1.94
CA ILE A 102 -13.15 -3.39 3.29
C ILE A 102 -14.21 -4.07 4.17
N LEU A 103 -15.42 -4.29 3.65
CA LEU A 103 -16.48 -4.98 4.38
C LEU A 103 -16.08 -6.40 4.78
N GLN A 104 -15.43 -7.15 3.87
CA GLN A 104 -14.98 -8.52 4.13
C GLN A 104 -13.81 -8.57 5.11
N GLU A 105 -12.88 -7.62 5.04
CA GLU A 105 -11.62 -7.65 5.78
C GLU A 105 -11.76 -7.17 7.23
N SER A 106 -12.46 -6.05 7.42
CA SER A 106 -12.54 -5.37 8.72
C SER A 106 -13.96 -5.01 9.16
N GLY A 107 -14.95 -5.15 8.27
CA GLY A 107 -16.28 -4.61 8.53
C GLY A 107 -16.32 -3.07 8.61
N GLY A 108 -15.25 -2.38 8.19
CA GLY A 108 -15.10 -0.94 8.29
C GLY A 108 -14.38 -0.46 9.56
N ASP A 109 -13.86 -1.34 10.40
CA ASP A 109 -13.08 -0.97 11.58
C ASP A 109 -11.59 -0.79 11.22
N PRO A 110 -11.04 0.44 11.31
CA PRO A 110 -9.65 0.73 10.95
C PRO A 110 -8.64 0.19 11.98
N ALA A 111 -9.08 -0.13 13.20
CA ALA A 111 -8.21 -0.57 14.29
C ALA A 111 -7.96 -2.09 14.30
N VAL A 112 -8.60 -2.85 13.41
CA VAL A 112 -8.46 -4.32 13.39
C VAL A 112 -7.03 -4.72 13.04
N ILE A 113 -6.46 -5.57 13.91
CA ILE A 113 -5.25 -6.34 13.63
C ILE A 113 -5.61 -7.82 13.73
N SER A 114 -5.40 -8.56 12.65
CA SER A 114 -5.73 -9.99 12.63
C SER A 114 -4.78 -10.82 13.48
N HIS A 115 -5.15 -12.07 13.74
CA HIS A 115 -4.28 -13.03 14.42
C HIS A 115 -2.94 -13.26 13.69
N SER A 116 -2.91 -13.10 12.36
CA SER A 116 -1.69 -13.22 11.54
C SER A 116 -0.93 -11.91 11.40
N GLY A 117 -1.40 -10.81 12.00
CA GLY A 117 -0.77 -9.50 11.97
C GLY A 117 -1.16 -8.61 10.78
N ALA A 118 -2.21 -8.94 10.03
CA ALA A 118 -2.76 -8.04 9.01
C ALA A 118 -3.44 -6.84 9.66
N VAL A 119 -3.35 -5.65 9.07
CA VAL A 119 -3.68 -4.36 9.70
C VAL A 119 -4.71 -3.58 8.91
N GLY A 120 -5.69 -3.02 9.61
CA GLY A 120 -6.56 -1.94 9.18
C GLY A 120 -7.68 -2.34 8.23
N LEU A 121 -8.25 -1.35 7.56
CA LEU A 121 -9.48 -1.47 6.75
C LEU A 121 -9.40 -2.56 5.68
N MET A 122 -8.26 -2.67 5.00
CA MET A 122 -8.04 -3.64 3.93
C MET A 122 -7.14 -4.82 4.35
N GLN A 123 -6.85 -4.97 5.65
CA GLN A 123 -6.08 -6.07 6.24
C GLN A 123 -4.78 -6.37 5.50
N VAL A 124 -3.97 -5.34 5.33
CA VAL A 124 -2.66 -5.46 4.66
C VAL A 124 -1.64 -6.06 5.62
N MET A 125 -0.88 -7.08 5.17
CA MET A 125 0.23 -7.66 5.93
C MET A 125 1.40 -6.67 5.98
N PRO A 126 1.87 -6.26 7.17
CA PRO A 126 3.01 -5.36 7.33
C PRO A 126 4.36 -6.07 7.17
N ARG A 127 5.47 -5.31 7.14
CA ARG A 127 6.84 -5.86 7.14
C ARG A 127 7.38 -6.17 8.54
N ASP A 128 6.72 -5.73 9.58
CA ASP A 128 7.12 -5.81 10.98
C ASP A 128 6.08 -6.53 11.84
N GLY A 129 6.30 -6.55 13.16
CA GLY A 129 5.44 -7.27 14.09
C GLY A 129 5.38 -8.76 13.79
N GLN A 130 4.22 -9.36 14.00
CA GLN A 130 3.98 -10.79 13.79
C GLN A 130 4.16 -11.21 12.32
N ALA A 131 3.83 -10.32 11.38
CA ALA A 131 3.96 -10.59 9.95
C ALA A 131 5.42 -10.78 9.50
N ALA A 132 6.40 -10.22 10.23
CA ALA A 132 7.82 -10.39 9.94
C ALA A 132 8.32 -11.84 10.14
N GLU A 133 7.58 -12.67 10.88
CA GLU A 133 7.94 -14.08 11.11
C GLU A 133 7.67 -14.97 9.88
N PHE A 134 6.86 -14.50 8.93
CA PHE A 134 6.58 -15.26 7.71
C PHE A 134 7.76 -15.24 6.75
N MET A 135 8.38 -16.40 6.56
CA MET A 135 9.55 -16.58 5.69
C MET A 135 9.17 -17.23 4.38
N CYS A 136 9.58 -16.63 3.29
CA CYS A 136 9.49 -17.14 1.92
C CYS A 136 10.84 -17.65 1.44
N VAL A 137 10.90 -18.21 0.22
CA VAL A 137 12.13 -18.79 -0.35
C VAL A 137 13.30 -17.78 -0.41
N ASN A 138 12.99 -16.49 -0.64
CA ASN A 138 13.96 -15.42 -0.83
C ASN A 138 14.08 -14.46 0.38
N GLY A 139 13.62 -14.86 1.57
CA GLY A 139 13.64 -14.05 2.80
C GLY A 139 12.24 -13.74 3.32
N PRO A 140 12.07 -12.68 4.15
CA PRO A 140 10.78 -12.32 4.70
C PRO A 140 9.72 -12.10 3.62
N CYS A 141 8.55 -12.73 3.76
CA CYS A 141 7.48 -12.67 2.74
C CYS A 141 6.97 -11.26 2.50
N PHE A 142 6.98 -10.43 3.55
CA PHE A 142 6.41 -9.08 3.54
C PHE A 142 7.46 -7.98 3.71
N GLY A 143 8.76 -8.26 3.53
CA GLY A 143 9.86 -7.33 3.79
C GLY A 143 9.80 -6.00 3.02
N SER A 144 9.10 -5.95 1.88
CA SER A 144 8.88 -4.73 1.08
C SER A 144 7.57 -4.01 1.38
N ARG A 145 6.78 -4.49 2.37
CA ARG A 145 5.50 -3.90 2.74
C ARG A 145 5.69 -2.71 3.69
N PRO A 146 4.66 -1.87 3.89
CA PRO A 146 4.64 -0.84 4.93
C PRO A 146 4.76 -1.41 6.33
N THR A 147 5.05 -0.56 7.31
CA THR A 147 5.01 -0.88 8.75
C THR A 147 3.58 -0.95 9.27
N ILE A 148 3.41 -1.51 10.47
CA ILE A 148 2.14 -1.46 11.21
C ILE A 148 1.71 0.00 11.41
N GLU A 149 2.63 0.88 11.81
CA GLU A 149 2.36 2.30 12.06
C GLU A 149 1.80 3.01 10.82
N GLU A 150 2.41 2.80 9.65
CA GLU A 150 1.92 3.35 8.38
C GLU A 150 0.54 2.79 8.02
N LEU A 151 0.30 1.49 8.24
CA LEU A 151 -0.96 0.82 7.91
C LEU A 151 -2.10 1.12 8.90
N GLN A 152 -1.81 1.68 10.07
CA GLN A 152 -2.83 2.16 11.02
C GLN A 152 -3.49 3.47 10.58
N ASP A 153 -2.88 4.21 9.65
CA ASP A 153 -3.55 5.34 8.99
C ASP A 153 -4.59 4.82 7.98
N PRO A 154 -5.89 5.14 8.15
CA PRO A 154 -6.95 4.63 7.28
C PRO A 154 -6.79 5.06 5.82
N ALA A 155 -6.35 6.31 5.56
CA ALA A 155 -6.17 6.81 4.20
C ALA A 155 -5.03 6.08 3.50
N PHE A 156 -3.90 5.90 4.20
CA PHE A 156 -2.78 5.13 3.69
C PHE A 156 -3.16 3.65 3.46
N ASN A 157 -3.89 3.05 4.39
CA ASN A 157 -4.30 1.65 4.31
C ASN A 157 -5.18 1.38 3.08
N VAL A 158 -6.22 2.22 2.86
CA VAL A 158 -7.12 2.08 1.70
C VAL A 158 -6.37 2.33 0.40
N ALA A 159 -5.54 3.36 0.32
CA ALA A 159 -4.74 3.66 -0.87
C ALA A 159 -3.78 2.49 -1.22
N TYR A 160 -3.01 2.02 -0.23
CA TYR A 160 -2.05 0.94 -0.42
C TYR A 160 -2.72 -0.40 -0.78
N GLY A 161 -3.76 -0.78 -0.04
CA GLY A 161 -4.49 -2.03 -0.29
C GLY A 161 -5.20 -2.04 -1.64
N SER A 162 -5.78 -0.90 -2.05
CA SER A 162 -6.40 -0.73 -3.37
C SER A 162 -5.37 -0.80 -4.49
N GLN A 163 -4.21 -0.17 -4.33
CA GLN A 163 -3.13 -0.27 -5.32
C GLN A 163 -2.65 -1.71 -5.48
N MET A 164 -2.47 -2.44 -4.35
CA MET A 164 -2.13 -3.87 -4.42
C MET A 164 -3.15 -4.68 -5.20
N LEU A 165 -4.44 -4.46 -4.96
CA LEU A 165 -5.51 -5.19 -5.66
C LEU A 165 -5.53 -4.84 -7.14
N ALA A 166 -5.32 -3.57 -7.50
CA ALA A 166 -5.23 -3.11 -8.87
C ALA A 166 -4.07 -3.78 -9.62
N ASP A 167 -2.87 -3.77 -9.01
CA ASP A 167 -1.68 -4.41 -9.60
C ASP A 167 -1.91 -5.91 -9.83
N LEU A 168 -2.56 -6.58 -8.87
CA LEU A 168 -2.95 -7.98 -9.02
C LEU A 168 -3.97 -8.18 -10.15
N SER A 169 -4.94 -7.26 -10.31
CA SER A 169 -5.94 -7.36 -11.37
C SER A 169 -5.33 -7.19 -12.77
N ILE A 170 -4.39 -6.27 -12.91
CA ILE A 170 -3.63 -6.07 -14.15
C ILE A 170 -2.78 -7.30 -14.45
N LYS A 171 -2.07 -7.80 -13.44
CA LYS A 171 -1.16 -8.95 -13.60
C LYS A 171 -1.88 -10.25 -13.95
N HIS A 172 -3.07 -10.47 -13.41
CA HIS A 172 -3.80 -11.75 -13.52
C HIS A 172 -5.02 -11.69 -14.44
N GLY A 173 -5.40 -10.51 -14.94
CA GLY A 173 -6.41 -10.31 -15.97
C GLY A 173 -7.87 -10.42 -15.50
N SER A 174 -8.12 -10.64 -14.20
CA SER A 174 -9.48 -10.62 -13.66
C SER A 174 -9.50 -10.30 -12.16
N TYR A 175 -10.61 -9.71 -11.69
CA TYR A 175 -10.80 -9.46 -10.25
C TYR A 175 -10.85 -10.74 -9.42
N ARG A 176 -11.38 -11.84 -9.97
CA ARG A 176 -11.44 -13.12 -9.26
C ARG A 176 -10.04 -13.68 -8.98
N GLU A 177 -9.14 -13.63 -9.97
CA GLU A 177 -7.75 -14.03 -9.80
C GLU A 177 -6.98 -13.07 -8.88
N ALA A 178 -7.22 -11.76 -9.01
CA ALA A 178 -6.64 -10.76 -8.12
C ALA A 178 -7.03 -11.00 -6.66
N LEU A 179 -8.31 -11.19 -6.38
CA LEU A 179 -8.82 -11.48 -5.06
C LEU A 179 -8.32 -12.82 -4.50
N PHE A 180 -8.17 -13.85 -5.34
CA PHE A 180 -7.53 -15.10 -4.95
C PHE A 180 -6.08 -14.90 -4.47
N LYS A 181 -5.36 -13.96 -5.08
CA LYS A 181 -3.97 -13.62 -4.71
C LYS A 181 -3.88 -12.63 -3.56
N TYR A 182 -4.91 -11.83 -3.36
CA TYR A 182 -5.00 -10.84 -2.29
C TYR A 182 -5.35 -11.49 -0.94
N GLY A 183 -6.32 -12.39 -0.94
CA GLY A 183 -6.85 -13.03 0.24
C GLY A 183 -5.93 -14.07 0.87
N PRO A 184 -6.35 -14.64 2.01
CA PRO A 184 -5.60 -15.68 2.73
C PRO A 184 -5.38 -16.92 1.86
N MET A 185 -4.14 -17.44 1.86
CA MET A 185 -3.77 -18.57 1.00
C MET A 185 -4.53 -19.87 1.31
N ASP A 186 -4.94 -20.06 2.55
CA ASP A 186 -5.69 -21.23 3.02
C ASP A 186 -7.17 -21.21 2.59
N MET A 187 -7.73 -20.04 2.26
CA MET A 187 -9.10 -19.91 1.78
C MET A 187 -9.24 -20.14 0.26
N GLY A 188 -8.15 -20.00 -0.51
CA GLY A 188 -8.18 -20.16 -1.96
C GLY A 188 -9.23 -19.26 -2.63
N TYR A 189 -9.93 -19.78 -3.65
CA TYR A 189 -10.97 -19.02 -4.35
C TYR A 189 -12.21 -18.71 -3.52
N ARG A 190 -12.40 -19.36 -2.37
CA ARG A 190 -13.53 -19.07 -1.49
C ARG A 190 -13.55 -17.61 -1.05
N TYR A 191 -12.38 -17.04 -0.74
CA TYR A 191 -12.26 -15.62 -0.42
C TYR A 191 -12.73 -14.73 -1.58
N ALA A 192 -12.20 -14.99 -2.78
CA ALA A 192 -12.59 -14.24 -3.98
C ALA A 192 -14.09 -14.31 -4.25
N ASP A 193 -14.68 -15.49 -4.13
CA ASP A 193 -16.11 -15.70 -4.36
C ASP A 193 -16.96 -14.98 -3.31
N ILE A 194 -16.53 -14.92 -2.04
CA ILE A 194 -17.20 -14.13 -0.99
C ILE A 194 -17.20 -12.64 -1.35
N VAL A 195 -16.05 -12.05 -1.67
CA VAL A 195 -15.95 -10.62 -2.01
C VAL A 195 -16.77 -10.28 -3.24
N LEU A 196 -16.72 -11.12 -4.29
CA LEU A 196 -17.52 -10.93 -5.51
C LEU A 196 -19.02 -11.04 -5.25
N ASN A 197 -19.45 -11.91 -4.34
CA ASN A 197 -20.85 -12.00 -3.92
C ASN A 197 -21.29 -10.75 -3.16
N ILE A 198 -20.45 -10.21 -2.27
CA ILE A 198 -20.70 -8.93 -1.60
C ILE A 198 -20.86 -7.85 -2.67
N TRP A 199 -19.87 -7.71 -3.56
CA TRP A 199 -19.91 -6.71 -4.63
C TRP A 199 -21.19 -6.81 -5.47
N SER A 200 -21.58 -7.99 -5.92
CA SER A 200 -22.80 -8.19 -6.70
C SER A 200 -24.09 -7.90 -5.93
N SER A 201 -24.07 -8.08 -4.59
CA SER A 201 -25.24 -7.86 -3.74
C SER A 201 -25.48 -6.39 -3.42
N TYR A 202 -24.44 -5.58 -3.39
CA TYR A 202 -24.49 -4.16 -3.03
C TYR A 202 -24.39 -3.21 -4.22
N ASN A 203 -24.05 -3.71 -5.40
CA ASN A 203 -23.92 -2.92 -6.62
C ASN A 203 -25.29 -2.63 -7.29
#